data_a395085ecdd21157f62e1e69269b4b72
#
_entry.id   a395085ecdd21157f62e1e69269b4b72
#
_cell.length_a   1.000
_cell.length_b   1.000
_cell.length_c   1.000
_cell.angle_alpha   90.00
_cell.angle_beta   90.00
_cell.angle_gamma   90.00
#
_symmetry.space_group_name_H-M   'P 1'
#
loop_
_entity.id
_entity.type
_entity.pdbx_description
1 polymer ?
#
loop_
_entity_poly.entity_id
_entity_poly.type
_entity_poly.pdbx_seq_one_letter_code
_entity_poly.pdbx_strand_id
1 'polypeptide(L)'
;MNILIVHTHPEPLSFTTALKDQAVRVLEQQGHHVEVSDLYAMNFNPVASREDFTTLKNEEYLNYALEQRHASQQKLLSTDIQSEIEKVQKADLLILNFPMYWTSIPAILKGWIDRVFVSGIFYGGKRFYNHGGMAGKKAMLSFTLGGRDHMFGENAIHGSLENLLLPIQRGTLAYVGFEVLPPFIAYHVPYISQEARQQILINYEKHLLNLDHLEPLIFPKLEQFDERLYPL
;
A
#
# COMPACT_ATOMS: atom_id res chain seq x y z
N MET A 1 17.26 1.93 6.28
CA MET A 1 15.84 1.60 6.53
C MET A 1 15.54 0.18 6.08
N ASN A 2 14.55 -0.46 6.70
CA ASN A 2 13.90 -1.65 6.15
C ASN A 2 12.75 -1.20 5.24
N ILE A 3 12.73 -1.68 4.01
CA ILE A 3 11.74 -1.28 3.01
C ILE A 3 11.01 -2.53 2.52
N LEU A 4 9.68 -2.50 2.57
CA LEU A 4 8.84 -3.54 1.99
C LEU A 4 8.21 -3.03 0.69
N ILE A 5 8.42 -3.75 -0.40
CA ILE A 5 7.74 -3.51 -1.67
C ILE A 5 6.70 -4.60 -1.88
N VAL A 6 5.42 -4.24 -1.87
CA VAL A 6 4.34 -5.16 -2.26
C VAL A 6 4.06 -4.96 -3.74
N HIS A 7 4.46 -5.95 -4.53
CA HIS A 7 4.40 -5.93 -5.99
C HIS A 7 3.21 -6.74 -6.53
N THR A 8 2.51 -6.16 -7.51
CA THR A 8 1.36 -6.81 -8.13
C THR A 8 1.36 -6.64 -9.64
N HIS A 9 1.87 -7.61 -10.36
CA HIS A 9 1.68 -7.71 -11.81
C HIS A 9 1.80 -9.16 -12.29
N PRO A 10 0.86 -9.66 -13.12
CA PRO A 10 0.91 -11.04 -13.61
C PRO A 10 2.01 -11.29 -14.66
N GLU A 11 2.50 -10.23 -15.31
CA GLU A 11 3.54 -10.30 -16.33
C GLU A 11 4.90 -9.85 -15.79
N PRO A 12 5.89 -10.77 -15.66
CA PRO A 12 7.21 -10.44 -15.13
C PRO A 12 8.00 -9.41 -15.97
N LEU A 13 7.69 -9.28 -17.25
CA LEU A 13 8.34 -8.32 -18.17
C LEU A 13 7.58 -6.99 -18.27
N SER A 14 6.60 -6.76 -17.39
CA SER A 14 5.83 -5.53 -17.39
C SER A 14 6.65 -4.31 -16.97
N PHE A 15 6.20 -3.12 -17.35
CA PHE A 15 6.83 -1.89 -16.88
C PHE A 15 6.60 -1.64 -15.38
N THR A 16 5.51 -2.16 -14.81
CA THR A 16 5.30 -2.17 -13.36
C THR A 16 6.38 -2.99 -12.64
N THR A 17 6.77 -4.14 -13.21
CA THR A 17 7.90 -4.94 -12.72
C THR A 17 9.22 -4.19 -12.88
N ALA A 18 9.43 -3.51 -14.02
CA ALA A 18 10.64 -2.70 -14.21
C ALA A 18 10.76 -1.56 -13.16
N LEU A 19 9.65 -0.94 -12.74
CA LEU A 19 9.65 -0.01 -11.61
C LEU A 19 10.06 -0.69 -10.30
N LYS A 20 9.50 -1.87 -9.98
CA LYS A 20 9.90 -2.65 -8.80
C LYS A 20 11.40 -2.98 -8.82
N ASP A 21 11.92 -3.48 -9.95
CA ASP A 21 13.35 -3.84 -10.07
C ASP A 21 14.25 -2.61 -9.95
N GLN A 22 13.85 -1.47 -10.52
CA GLN A 22 14.54 -0.19 -10.35
C GLN A 22 14.57 0.24 -8.89
N ALA A 23 13.43 0.12 -8.16
CA ALA A 23 13.35 0.47 -6.75
C ALA A 23 14.27 -0.41 -5.91
N VAL A 24 14.24 -1.72 -6.09
CA VAL A 24 15.14 -2.66 -5.38
C VAL A 24 16.59 -2.24 -5.60
N ARG A 25 17.02 -2.11 -6.87
CA ARG A 25 18.39 -1.74 -7.22
C ARG A 25 18.83 -0.42 -6.59
N VAL A 26 18.03 0.63 -6.71
CA VAL A 26 18.39 1.97 -6.22
C VAL A 26 18.46 1.99 -4.70
N LEU A 27 17.46 1.44 -4.03
CA LEU A 27 17.37 1.48 -2.57
C LEU A 27 18.44 0.60 -1.91
N GLU A 28 18.75 -0.56 -2.47
CA GLU A 28 19.88 -1.39 -1.99
C GLU A 28 21.24 -0.70 -2.18
N GLN A 29 21.45 0.00 -3.31
CA GLN A 29 22.65 0.81 -3.55
C GLN A 29 22.81 1.95 -2.53
N GLN A 30 21.69 2.44 -1.96
CA GLN A 30 21.70 3.42 -0.86
C GLN A 30 21.88 2.78 0.53
N GLY A 31 22.14 1.46 0.60
CA GLY A 31 22.36 0.75 1.85
C GLY A 31 21.09 0.41 2.63
N HIS A 32 19.91 0.45 1.98
CA HIS A 32 18.66 0.00 2.60
C HIS A 32 18.51 -1.51 2.47
N HIS A 33 17.79 -2.12 3.41
CA HIS A 33 17.36 -3.52 3.29
C HIS A 33 15.99 -3.56 2.62
N VAL A 34 15.91 -4.18 1.43
CA VAL A 34 14.68 -4.24 0.64
C VAL A 34 14.13 -5.66 0.64
N GLU A 35 12.90 -5.83 1.09
CA GLU A 35 12.14 -7.08 0.99
C GLU A 35 10.99 -6.89 -0.02
N VAL A 36 10.71 -7.91 -0.84
CA VAL A 36 9.66 -7.86 -1.85
C VAL A 36 8.63 -8.95 -1.58
N SER A 37 7.36 -8.55 -1.46
CA SER A 37 6.20 -9.45 -1.53
C SER A 37 5.61 -9.36 -2.94
N ASP A 38 6.00 -10.27 -3.83
CA ASP A 38 5.43 -10.41 -5.17
C ASP A 38 4.18 -11.29 -5.08
N LEU A 39 3.00 -10.66 -5.06
CA LEU A 39 1.76 -11.37 -4.78
C LEU A 39 1.39 -12.41 -5.84
N TYR A 40 1.80 -12.21 -7.11
CA TYR A 40 1.58 -13.20 -8.16
C TYR A 40 2.57 -14.37 -8.05
N ALA A 41 3.85 -14.10 -7.83
CA ALA A 41 4.87 -15.15 -7.67
C ALA A 41 4.61 -15.98 -6.40
N MET A 42 4.05 -15.38 -5.33
CA MET A 42 3.66 -16.05 -4.11
C MET A 42 2.36 -16.84 -4.24
N ASN A 43 1.62 -16.71 -5.35
CA ASN A 43 0.25 -17.22 -5.48
C ASN A 43 -0.64 -16.79 -4.30
N PHE A 44 -0.52 -15.52 -3.88
CA PHE A 44 -1.25 -15.00 -2.74
C PHE A 44 -2.77 -15.10 -2.97
N ASN A 45 -3.49 -15.74 -2.04
CA ASN A 45 -4.95 -15.79 -2.09
C ASN A 45 -5.53 -14.43 -1.66
N PRO A 46 -6.23 -13.68 -2.55
CA PRO A 46 -6.79 -12.39 -2.17
C PRO A 46 -8.14 -12.47 -1.46
N VAL A 47 -8.73 -13.66 -1.35
CA VAL A 47 -10.10 -13.81 -0.85
C VAL A 47 -10.09 -14.01 0.65
N ALA A 48 -10.61 -13.03 1.39
CA ALA A 48 -10.84 -13.15 2.82
C ALA A 48 -11.86 -14.23 3.14
N SER A 49 -11.52 -15.16 4.01
CA SER A 49 -12.36 -16.32 4.33
C SER A 49 -12.16 -16.84 5.77
N ARG A 50 -12.88 -17.89 6.13
CA ARG A 50 -12.67 -18.61 7.40
C ARG A 50 -11.30 -19.28 7.49
N GLU A 51 -10.69 -19.61 6.37
CA GLU A 51 -9.37 -20.25 6.27
C GLU A 51 -8.23 -19.33 6.70
N ASP A 52 -8.49 -18.02 6.85
CA ASP A 52 -7.53 -17.06 7.39
C ASP A 52 -7.26 -17.25 8.88
N PHE A 53 -8.03 -18.12 9.54
CA PHE A 53 -7.96 -18.41 10.96
C PHE A 53 -7.78 -19.90 11.20
N THR A 54 -6.80 -20.29 12.03
CA THR A 54 -6.59 -21.69 12.41
C THR A 54 -7.72 -22.21 13.32
N THR A 55 -8.33 -21.31 14.10
CA THR A 55 -9.49 -21.57 14.94
C THR A 55 -10.31 -20.29 15.03
N LEU A 56 -11.63 -20.40 14.97
CA LEU A 56 -12.54 -19.29 15.13
C LEU A 56 -12.97 -19.13 16.59
N LYS A 57 -13.16 -17.89 17.04
CA LYS A 57 -13.80 -17.59 18.30
C LYS A 57 -15.31 -17.88 18.25
N ASN A 58 -15.93 -17.63 17.09
CA ASN A 58 -17.33 -17.89 16.84
C ASN A 58 -17.48 -18.72 15.55
N GLU A 59 -17.79 -20.01 15.70
CA GLU A 59 -17.95 -20.93 14.59
C GLU A 59 -19.27 -20.77 13.84
N GLU A 60 -20.29 -20.21 14.51
CA GLU A 60 -21.63 -20.07 13.91
C GLU A 60 -21.71 -18.84 12.98
N TYR A 61 -21.02 -17.77 13.32
CA TYR A 61 -21.10 -16.50 12.59
C TYR A 61 -19.74 -15.81 12.47
N LEU A 62 -19.25 -15.69 11.24
CA LEU A 62 -17.98 -14.99 10.95
C LEU A 62 -18.19 -13.46 10.95
N ASN A 63 -17.76 -12.78 12.01
CA ASN A 63 -17.47 -11.35 11.96
C ASN A 63 -15.99 -11.18 11.72
N TYR A 64 -15.60 -10.96 10.46
CA TYR A 64 -14.22 -11.03 10.01
C TYR A 64 -13.27 -10.12 10.82
N ALA A 65 -13.63 -8.85 11.03
CA ALA A 65 -12.77 -7.91 11.77
C ALA A 65 -12.64 -8.27 13.28
N LEU A 66 -13.67 -8.86 13.89
CA LEU A 66 -13.59 -9.32 15.29
C LEU A 66 -12.78 -10.60 15.38
N GLU A 67 -12.89 -11.49 14.40
CA GLU A 67 -12.04 -12.69 14.32
C GLU A 67 -10.57 -12.31 14.08
N GLN A 68 -10.28 -11.35 13.17
CA GLN A 68 -8.92 -10.83 13.00
C GLN A 68 -8.34 -10.33 14.33
N ARG A 69 -9.11 -9.56 15.11
CA ARG A 69 -8.67 -9.04 16.42
C ARG A 69 -8.39 -10.15 17.41
N HIS A 70 -9.25 -11.13 17.49
CA HIS A 70 -9.06 -12.29 18.37
C HIS A 70 -7.84 -13.11 17.95
N ALA A 71 -7.77 -13.46 16.66
CA ALA A 71 -6.71 -14.28 16.10
C ALA A 71 -5.33 -13.60 16.20
N SER A 72 -5.27 -12.27 16.01
CA SER A 72 -4.00 -11.53 16.17
C SER A 72 -3.47 -11.58 17.60
N GLN A 73 -4.34 -11.57 18.61
CA GLN A 73 -3.97 -11.68 20.03
C GLN A 73 -3.55 -13.09 20.43
N GLN A 74 -4.14 -14.11 19.80
CA GLN A 74 -3.95 -15.53 20.13
C GLN A 74 -2.99 -16.25 19.19
N LYS A 75 -2.43 -15.57 18.17
CA LYS A 75 -1.57 -16.15 17.11
C LYS A 75 -2.30 -17.24 16.31
N LEU A 76 -3.56 -17.00 15.98
CA LEU A 76 -4.44 -17.93 15.25
C LEU A 76 -4.65 -17.53 13.78
N LEU A 77 -3.96 -16.53 13.28
CA LEU A 77 -3.97 -16.19 11.85
C LEU A 77 -3.25 -17.26 11.02
N SER A 78 -3.64 -17.44 9.78
CA SER A 78 -2.91 -18.30 8.84
C SER A 78 -1.47 -17.85 8.65
N THR A 79 -0.58 -18.76 8.30
CA THR A 79 0.87 -18.49 8.24
C THR A 79 1.25 -17.48 7.17
N ASP A 80 0.55 -17.44 6.03
CA ASP A 80 0.74 -16.46 4.97
C ASP A 80 0.43 -15.05 5.48
N ILE A 81 -0.69 -14.87 6.19
CA ILE A 81 -1.06 -13.58 6.79
C ILE A 81 -0.06 -13.16 7.87
N GLN A 82 0.34 -14.07 8.76
CA GLN A 82 1.30 -13.77 9.81
C GLN A 82 2.65 -13.30 9.23
N SER A 83 3.14 -14.00 8.20
CA SER A 83 4.39 -13.63 7.52
C SER A 83 4.33 -12.23 6.92
N GLU A 84 3.23 -11.89 6.23
CA GLU A 84 3.05 -10.56 5.64
C GLU A 84 2.91 -9.47 6.72
N ILE A 85 2.19 -9.72 7.81
CA ILE A 85 2.10 -8.80 8.95
C ILE A 85 3.49 -8.50 9.52
N GLU A 86 4.33 -9.52 9.72
CA GLU A 86 5.69 -9.34 10.25
C GLU A 86 6.55 -8.47 9.33
N LYS A 87 6.47 -8.65 8.01
CA LYS A 87 7.16 -7.82 7.03
C LYS A 87 6.71 -6.36 7.12
N VAL A 88 5.40 -6.10 7.14
CA VAL A 88 4.84 -4.75 7.27
C VAL A 88 5.29 -4.10 8.58
N GLN A 89 5.25 -4.84 9.71
CA GLN A 89 5.65 -4.30 11.00
C GLN A 89 7.16 -4.00 11.09
N LYS A 90 8.01 -4.74 10.37
CA LYS A 90 9.46 -4.48 10.31
C LYS A 90 9.81 -3.32 9.40
N ALA A 91 9.01 -3.06 8.36
CA ALA A 91 9.31 -2.03 7.39
C ALA A 91 9.24 -0.63 8.01
N ASP A 92 10.18 0.23 7.67
CA ASP A 92 10.18 1.67 7.92
C ASP A 92 9.43 2.40 6.80
N LEU A 93 9.49 1.85 5.56
CA LEU A 93 8.79 2.33 4.38
C LEU A 93 8.07 1.17 3.69
N LEU A 94 6.77 1.33 3.42
CA LEU A 94 5.96 0.45 2.59
C LEU A 94 5.77 1.07 1.21
N ILE A 95 6.17 0.38 0.14
CA ILE A 95 5.89 0.77 -1.24
C ILE A 95 4.87 -0.20 -1.84
N LEU A 96 3.70 0.30 -2.22
CA LEU A 96 2.72 -0.46 -2.99
C LEU A 96 2.98 -0.22 -4.48
N ASN A 97 3.44 -1.24 -5.18
CA ASN A 97 3.81 -1.19 -6.60
C ASN A 97 2.81 -1.99 -7.45
N PHE A 98 2.05 -1.30 -8.32
CA PHE A 98 0.92 -1.91 -9.02
C PHE A 98 0.56 -1.21 -10.33
N PRO A 99 -0.14 -1.89 -11.28
CA PRO A 99 -0.84 -1.22 -12.38
C PRO A 99 -2.19 -0.71 -11.89
N MET A 100 -2.57 0.52 -12.21
CA MET A 100 -3.89 1.03 -11.91
C MET A 100 -4.94 0.35 -12.79
N TYR A 101 -5.88 -0.36 -12.19
CA TYR A 101 -7.03 -0.98 -12.84
C TYR A 101 -8.32 -0.32 -12.37
N TRP A 102 -9.15 0.12 -13.34
CA TRP A 102 -10.44 0.74 -13.03
C TRP A 102 -10.34 1.86 -11.98
N THR A 103 -9.38 2.77 -12.18
CA THR A 103 -9.09 3.90 -11.27
C THR A 103 -8.76 3.52 -9.82
N SER A 104 -8.35 2.27 -9.62
CA SER A 104 -8.06 1.73 -8.28
C SER A 104 -6.89 0.73 -8.32
N ILE A 105 -6.64 0.08 -7.19
CA ILE A 105 -5.65 -0.98 -7.05
C ILE A 105 -6.19 -2.31 -7.60
N PRO A 106 -5.33 -3.23 -8.07
CA PRO A 106 -5.73 -4.57 -8.49
C PRO A 106 -6.39 -5.37 -7.36
N ALA A 107 -7.32 -6.28 -7.73
CA ALA A 107 -8.05 -7.11 -6.77
C ALA A 107 -7.14 -7.90 -5.82
N ILE A 108 -6.00 -8.41 -6.32
CA ILE A 108 -5.04 -9.14 -5.49
C ILE A 108 -4.41 -8.25 -4.42
N LEU A 109 -4.10 -6.98 -4.74
CA LEU A 109 -3.57 -6.01 -3.77
C LEU A 109 -4.64 -5.60 -2.76
N LYS A 110 -5.89 -5.42 -3.21
CA LYS A 110 -7.00 -5.13 -2.30
C LYS A 110 -7.20 -6.28 -1.32
N GLY A 111 -7.17 -7.53 -1.80
CA GLY A 111 -7.27 -8.71 -0.95
C GLY A 111 -6.08 -8.85 0.02
N TRP A 112 -4.86 -8.50 -0.41
CA TRP A 112 -3.72 -8.44 0.50
C TRP A 112 -3.96 -7.43 1.63
N ILE A 113 -4.45 -6.23 1.32
CA ILE A 113 -4.80 -5.23 2.33
C ILE A 113 -5.87 -5.77 3.29
N ASP A 114 -6.95 -6.37 2.78
CA ASP A 114 -8.08 -6.86 3.58
C ASP A 114 -7.66 -7.96 4.55
N ARG A 115 -6.71 -8.81 4.14
CA ARG A 115 -6.24 -9.95 4.93
C ARG A 115 -5.09 -9.58 5.88
N VAL A 116 -4.20 -8.66 5.48
CA VAL A 116 -2.98 -8.33 6.22
C VAL A 116 -3.17 -7.16 7.19
N PHE A 117 -3.93 -6.12 6.82
CA PHE A 117 -4.17 -4.99 7.73
C PHE A 117 -5.24 -5.33 8.78
N VAL A 118 -4.89 -6.28 9.66
CA VAL A 118 -5.83 -6.84 10.64
C VAL A 118 -6.18 -5.89 11.77
N SER A 119 -7.44 -5.98 12.21
CA SER A 119 -7.92 -5.34 13.42
C SER A 119 -7.13 -5.85 14.65
N GLY A 120 -6.79 -4.96 15.55
CA GLY A 120 -6.01 -5.27 16.76
C GLY A 120 -4.50 -5.02 16.60
N ILE A 121 -3.95 -5.13 15.38
CA ILE A 121 -2.54 -4.78 15.08
C ILE A 121 -2.47 -3.40 14.43
N PHE A 122 -3.13 -3.21 13.28
CA PHE A 122 -3.01 -1.98 12.50
C PHE A 122 -4.03 -0.92 12.89
N TYR A 123 -5.23 -1.33 13.29
CA TYR A 123 -6.31 -0.43 13.70
C TYR A 123 -7.21 -1.08 14.78
N GLY A 124 -8.06 -0.26 15.40
CA GLY A 124 -9.11 -0.72 16.34
C GLY A 124 -9.32 0.20 17.52
N GLY A 125 -10.57 0.41 17.94
CA GLY A 125 -10.92 1.41 18.94
C GLY A 125 -10.59 2.83 18.46
N LYS A 126 -9.84 3.61 19.25
CA LYS A 126 -9.30 4.93 18.86
C LYS A 126 -7.91 4.84 18.21
N ARG A 127 -7.46 3.67 17.81
CA ARG A 127 -6.16 3.44 17.21
C ARG A 127 -6.27 3.50 15.69
N PHE A 128 -6.24 4.72 15.14
CA PHE A 128 -6.25 5.00 13.71
C PHE A 128 -5.62 6.37 13.43
N TYR A 129 -5.38 6.72 12.17
CA TYR A 129 -4.59 7.86 11.73
C TYR A 129 -3.26 7.94 12.51
N ASN A 130 -2.88 9.13 12.99
CA ASN A 130 -1.62 9.32 13.72
C ASN A 130 -1.48 8.49 15.02
N HIS A 131 -2.52 7.75 15.43
CA HIS A 131 -2.48 6.75 16.51
C HIS A 131 -2.60 5.31 15.97
N GLY A 132 -2.60 5.10 14.68
CA GLY A 132 -2.65 3.78 14.02
C GLY A 132 -1.43 2.90 14.33
N GLY A 133 -1.52 1.63 13.96
CA GLY A 133 -0.46 0.66 14.25
C GLY A 133 0.86 0.94 13.54
N MET A 134 0.83 1.78 12.51
CA MET A 134 2.00 2.15 11.69
C MET A 134 2.45 3.59 11.93
N ALA A 135 2.03 4.24 13.02
CA ALA A 135 2.45 5.60 13.36
C ALA A 135 3.99 5.74 13.40
N GLY A 136 4.51 6.79 12.76
CA GLY A 136 5.96 7.03 12.62
C GLY A 136 6.64 6.25 11.49
N LYS A 137 5.88 5.53 10.65
CA LYS A 137 6.36 4.83 9.46
C LYS A 137 5.80 5.46 8.20
N LYS A 138 6.48 5.28 7.06
CA LYS A 138 6.13 5.89 5.79
C LYS A 138 5.50 4.89 4.82
N ALA A 139 4.62 5.37 3.93
CA ALA A 139 4.11 4.58 2.81
C ALA A 139 4.08 5.41 1.53
N MET A 140 4.29 4.77 0.39
CA MET A 140 4.27 5.38 -0.93
C MET A 140 3.58 4.47 -1.95
N LEU A 141 2.85 5.06 -2.88
CA LEU A 141 2.35 4.36 -4.06
C LEU A 141 3.33 4.54 -5.21
N SER A 142 3.61 3.47 -5.93
CA SER A 142 4.37 3.47 -7.19
C SER A 142 3.56 2.70 -8.23
N PHE A 143 3.01 3.37 -9.25
CA PHE A 143 2.10 2.70 -10.15
C PHE A 143 2.16 3.18 -11.59
N THR A 144 1.68 2.30 -12.47
CA THR A 144 1.55 2.56 -13.90
C THR A 144 0.08 2.73 -14.27
N LEU A 145 -0.21 3.56 -15.28
CA LEU A 145 -1.53 3.70 -15.86
C LEU A 145 -1.49 3.98 -17.38
N GLY A 146 -2.60 3.74 -18.07
CA GLY A 146 -2.71 3.91 -19.51
C GLY A 146 -3.05 5.32 -19.96
N GLY A 147 -3.63 6.15 -19.09
CA GLY A 147 -3.97 7.54 -19.37
C GLY A 147 -2.76 8.46 -19.45
N ARG A 148 -2.91 9.62 -20.09
CA ARG A 148 -1.88 10.67 -20.09
C ARG A 148 -2.08 11.60 -18.89
N ASP A 149 -1.02 12.26 -18.44
CA ASP A 149 -1.02 13.16 -17.29
C ASP A 149 -2.10 14.25 -17.38
N HIS A 150 -2.21 14.92 -18.53
CA HIS A 150 -3.21 15.97 -18.76
C HIS A 150 -4.68 15.50 -18.73
N MET A 151 -4.93 14.18 -18.74
CA MET A 151 -6.27 13.62 -18.59
C MET A 151 -6.75 13.58 -17.13
N PHE A 152 -5.84 13.87 -16.18
CA PHE A 152 -6.11 13.89 -14.75
C PHE A 152 -5.87 15.30 -14.19
N GLY A 153 -6.85 15.84 -13.49
CA GLY A 153 -6.81 17.17 -12.90
C GLY A 153 -8.23 17.63 -12.57
N GLU A 154 -8.38 18.73 -11.87
CA GLU A 154 -9.67 19.23 -11.40
C GLU A 154 -10.71 19.40 -12.53
N ASN A 155 -10.26 19.89 -13.69
CA ASN A 155 -11.10 20.11 -14.87
C ASN A 155 -10.79 19.13 -16.03
N ALA A 156 -10.04 18.06 -15.77
CA ALA A 156 -9.70 17.07 -16.78
C ALA A 156 -10.77 15.96 -16.90
N ILE A 157 -10.73 15.22 -18.02
CA ILE A 157 -11.79 14.25 -18.37
C ILE A 157 -11.95 13.13 -17.31
N HIS A 158 -10.88 12.76 -16.59
CA HIS A 158 -10.92 11.72 -15.56
C HIS A 158 -11.01 12.28 -14.13
N GLY A 159 -11.06 13.63 -13.98
CA GLY A 159 -11.03 14.27 -12.67
C GLY A 159 -9.64 14.22 -12.00
N SER A 160 -9.55 14.74 -10.79
CA SER A 160 -8.30 14.78 -10.04
C SER A 160 -7.85 13.37 -9.64
N LEU A 161 -6.61 13.04 -9.95
CA LEU A 161 -6.00 11.77 -9.53
C LEU A 161 -5.86 11.68 -8.00
N GLU A 162 -5.68 12.80 -7.34
CA GLU A 162 -5.68 12.90 -5.88
C GLU A 162 -6.98 12.37 -5.28
N ASN A 163 -8.14 12.77 -5.87
CA ASN A 163 -9.45 12.28 -5.42
C ASN A 163 -9.62 10.78 -5.69
N LEU A 164 -9.11 10.27 -6.81
CA LEU A 164 -9.17 8.84 -7.14
C LEU A 164 -8.31 8.00 -6.19
N LEU A 165 -7.23 8.56 -5.66
CA LEU A 165 -6.31 7.88 -4.74
C LEU A 165 -6.72 8.02 -3.26
N LEU A 166 -7.65 8.91 -2.90
CA LEU A 166 -8.08 9.09 -1.51
C LEU A 166 -8.49 7.79 -0.78
N PRO A 167 -9.21 6.85 -1.40
CA PRO A 167 -9.56 5.60 -0.72
C PRO A 167 -8.36 4.79 -0.25
N ILE A 168 -7.28 4.75 -1.03
CA ILE A 168 -6.07 4.02 -0.66
C ILE A 168 -5.14 4.86 0.21
N GLN A 169 -4.92 6.13 -0.11
CA GLN A 169 -3.99 6.98 0.63
C GLN A 169 -4.54 7.37 2.00
N ARG A 170 -5.76 7.94 2.06
CA ARG A 170 -6.40 8.36 3.31
C ARG A 170 -7.12 7.21 4.00
N GLY A 171 -7.99 6.50 3.25
CA GLY A 171 -8.89 5.49 3.83
C GLY A 171 -8.19 4.20 4.24
N THR A 172 -6.97 3.96 3.78
CA THR A 172 -6.21 2.75 4.06
C THR A 172 -4.86 3.09 4.71
N LEU A 173 -3.92 3.68 3.99
CA LEU A 173 -2.55 3.87 4.49
C LEU A 173 -2.49 4.86 5.66
N ALA A 174 -3.05 6.06 5.51
CA ALA A 174 -3.10 7.02 6.61
C ALA A 174 -3.99 6.53 7.75
N TYR A 175 -5.09 5.81 7.46
CA TYR A 175 -5.98 5.26 8.49
C TYR A 175 -5.26 4.29 9.43
N VAL A 176 -4.36 3.45 8.92
CA VAL A 176 -3.55 2.55 9.76
C VAL A 176 -2.30 3.20 10.35
N GLY A 177 -2.07 4.49 10.08
CA GLY A 177 -1.06 5.31 10.74
C GLY A 177 0.16 5.70 9.92
N PHE A 178 0.28 5.29 8.65
CA PHE A 178 1.42 5.69 7.84
C PHE A 178 1.42 7.20 7.52
N GLU A 179 2.60 7.78 7.51
CA GLU A 179 2.89 9.03 6.80
C GLU A 179 2.96 8.74 5.31
N VAL A 180 1.95 9.17 4.54
CA VAL A 180 1.83 8.84 3.13
C VAL A 180 2.59 9.83 2.28
N LEU A 181 3.62 9.38 1.60
CA LEU A 181 4.42 10.19 0.69
C LEU A 181 3.71 10.42 -0.65
N PRO A 182 4.03 11.51 -1.39
CA PRO A 182 3.56 11.70 -2.75
C PRO A 182 3.85 10.48 -3.62
N PRO A 183 2.90 10.04 -4.46
CA PRO A 183 3.08 8.84 -5.27
C PRO A 183 4.04 9.08 -6.43
N PHE A 184 4.72 8.01 -6.88
CA PHE A 184 5.33 7.98 -8.21
C PHE A 184 4.37 7.39 -9.23
N ILE A 185 4.15 8.10 -10.34
CA ILE A 185 3.16 7.75 -11.35
C ILE A 185 3.83 7.65 -12.72
N ALA A 186 3.72 6.47 -13.34
CA ALA A 186 4.14 6.26 -14.72
C ALA A 186 2.92 6.31 -15.66
N TYR A 187 2.78 7.44 -16.36
CA TYR A 187 1.65 7.69 -17.26
C TYR A 187 1.84 7.03 -18.62
N HIS A 188 0.74 6.67 -19.26
CA HIS A 188 0.62 6.25 -20.66
C HIS A 188 1.50 5.06 -21.05
N VAL A 189 1.87 4.24 -20.10
CA VAL A 189 2.90 3.20 -20.20
C VAL A 189 2.73 2.23 -21.39
N PRO A 190 1.54 1.72 -21.74
CA PRO A 190 1.40 0.79 -22.87
C PRO A 190 1.73 1.41 -24.23
N TYR A 191 1.73 2.75 -24.36
CA TYR A 191 1.73 3.45 -25.65
C TYR A 191 2.94 4.37 -25.87
N ILE A 192 3.94 4.35 -24.99
CA ILE A 192 5.13 5.19 -25.07
C ILE A 192 6.32 4.43 -25.67
N SER A 193 7.29 5.17 -26.23
CA SER A 193 8.51 4.60 -26.78
C SER A 193 9.44 4.01 -25.69
N GLN A 194 10.43 3.25 -26.11
CA GLN A 194 11.43 2.69 -25.21
C GLN A 194 12.27 3.79 -24.53
N GLU A 195 12.60 4.85 -25.25
CA GLU A 195 13.33 6.01 -24.72
C GLU A 195 12.52 6.72 -23.65
N ALA A 196 11.20 6.89 -23.86
CA ALA A 196 10.31 7.47 -22.85
C ALA A 196 10.21 6.59 -21.61
N ARG A 197 10.19 5.27 -21.74
CA ARG A 197 10.24 4.33 -20.61
C ARG A 197 11.54 4.46 -19.84
N GLN A 198 12.67 4.57 -20.51
CA GLN A 198 13.97 4.80 -19.84
C GLN A 198 13.97 6.12 -19.08
N GLN A 199 13.40 7.19 -19.66
CA GLN A 199 13.31 8.48 -18.95
C GLN A 199 12.44 8.40 -17.70
N ILE A 200 11.35 7.62 -17.73
CA ILE A 200 10.51 7.38 -16.53
C ILE A 200 11.32 6.65 -15.45
N LEU A 201 12.13 5.63 -15.80
CA LEU A 201 12.99 4.94 -14.84
C LEU A 201 14.04 5.87 -14.22
N ILE A 202 14.64 6.75 -15.02
CA ILE A 202 15.57 7.79 -14.52
C ILE A 202 14.85 8.75 -13.55
N ASN A 203 13.65 9.17 -13.87
CA ASN A 203 12.85 10.04 -13.00
C ASN A 203 12.44 9.31 -11.71
N TYR A 204 12.13 8.02 -11.80
CA TYR A 204 11.84 7.21 -10.63
C TYR A 204 13.06 7.06 -9.71
N GLU A 205 14.24 6.82 -10.27
CA GLU A 205 15.49 6.81 -9.51
C GLU A 205 15.68 8.11 -8.74
N LYS A 206 15.52 9.27 -9.40
CA LYS A 206 15.60 10.60 -8.73
C LYS A 206 14.57 10.75 -7.61
N HIS A 207 13.36 10.25 -7.81
CA HIS A 207 12.31 10.27 -6.80
C HIS A 207 12.69 9.43 -5.58
N LEU A 208 13.22 8.21 -5.80
CA LEU A 208 13.68 7.32 -4.75
C LEU A 208 14.89 7.88 -3.98
N LEU A 209 15.83 8.53 -4.67
CA LEU A 209 16.97 9.19 -4.02
C LEU A 209 16.57 10.41 -3.18
N ASN A 210 15.38 10.95 -3.38
CA ASN A 210 14.86 12.12 -2.66
C ASN A 210 13.83 11.77 -1.57
N LEU A 211 13.65 10.48 -1.23
CA LEU A 211 12.62 10.01 -0.29
C LEU A 211 12.64 10.73 1.07
N ASP A 212 13.82 11.06 1.60
CA ASP A 212 13.96 11.71 2.90
C ASP A 212 13.52 13.19 2.89
N HIS A 213 13.40 13.78 1.70
CA HIS A 213 12.99 15.17 1.49
C HIS A 213 11.57 15.32 0.97
N LEU A 214 10.85 14.20 0.76
CA LEU A 214 9.45 14.24 0.36
C LEU A 214 8.58 14.58 1.56
N GLU A 215 7.82 15.69 1.43
CA GLU A 215 6.84 16.06 2.46
C GLU A 215 5.62 15.13 2.38
N PRO A 216 5.20 14.52 3.49
CA PRO A 216 4.01 13.67 3.53
C PRO A 216 2.74 14.44 3.16
N LEU A 217 1.79 13.75 2.56
CA LEU A 217 0.45 14.26 2.32
C LEU A 217 -0.25 14.56 3.65
N ILE A 218 -1.04 15.62 3.68
CA ILE A 218 -1.73 16.06 4.91
C ILE A 218 -3.07 15.31 5.03
N PHE A 219 -3.20 14.55 6.12
CA PHE A 219 -4.44 13.86 6.50
C PHE A 219 -4.85 14.25 7.93
N PRO A 220 -6.12 14.02 8.33
CA PRO A 220 -6.59 14.37 9.65
C PRO A 220 -5.79 13.71 10.78
N LYS A 221 -5.61 14.47 11.87
CA LYS A 221 -5.02 13.96 13.12
C LYS A 221 -6.12 13.91 14.21
N LEU A 222 -6.06 12.93 15.10
CA LEU A 222 -7.08 12.73 16.13
C LEU A 222 -7.26 13.94 17.05
N GLU A 223 -6.21 14.71 17.30
CA GLU A 223 -6.23 15.93 18.11
C GLU A 223 -7.12 17.04 17.52
N GLN A 224 -7.56 16.91 16.27
CA GLN A 224 -8.49 17.83 15.61
C GLN A 224 -9.97 17.49 15.90
N PHE A 225 -10.23 16.46 16.71
CA PHE A 225 -11.57 15.93 16.98
C PHE A 225 -11.78 15.73 18.47
N ASP A 226 -13.05 15.85 18.89
CA ASP A 226 -13.45 15.55 20.25
C ASP A 226 -13.49 14.04 20.56
N GLU A 227 -13.89 13.67 21.78
CA GLU A 227 -13.99 12.25 22.18
C GLU A 227 -14.99 11.43 21.35
N ARG A 228 -15.96 12.09 20.73
CA ARG A 228 -16.98 11.49 19.85
C ARG A 228 -16.62 11.60 18.37
N LEU A 229 -15.42 12.09 18.07
CA LEU A 229 -14.89 12.30 16.71
C LEU A 229 -15.62 13.39 15.92
N TYR A 230 -16.23 14.36 16.57
CA TYR A 230 -16.67 15.60 15.93
C TYR A 230 -15.48 16.55 15.77
N PRO A 231 -15.39 17.29 14.65
CA PRO A 231 -14.36 18.32 14.49
C PRO A 231 -14.41 19.35 15.62
N LEU A 232 -13.24 19.74 16.12
CA LEU A 232 -13.08 20.79 17.15
C LEU A 232 -13.22 22.18 16.54
#